data_fc4c8e158f7666f8e89e82e5102781b8
#
_entry.id   fc4c8e158f7666f8e89e82e5102781b8
#
_cell.length_a   1.000
_cell.length_b   1.000
_cell.length_c   1.000
_cell.angle_alpha   90.00
_cell.angle_beta   90.00
_cell.angle_gamma   90.00
#
_symmetry.space_group_name_H-M   'P 1'
#
loop_
_entity.id
_entity.type
_entity.pdbx_description
1 polymer ?
#
loop_
_entity_poly.entity_id
_entity_poly.type
_entity_poly.pdbx_seq_one_letter_code
_entity_poly.pdbx_strand_id
1 'polypeptide(L)'
;DPDAMGAAVGLYRLGLSLGRKAHIVMNEITISVRPIVDSLSKSGEYDEDMFINNERAMEITDDNTLLIVVDVNHANYTECEELLCRTKTVVILDHHRKSKDMIKNPVLSYVEPYASSTCELVAEILQYVDSKPKLKPMEANAMYFGMLVDTNNFVNKTGVRTFETAAYLKRNGADLTMVRKMSRESMDTYRIRSKAISQADILYDHFAITTLVGIGVDSPTV
;
A
#
# COMPACT_ATOMS: atom_id res chain seq x y z
N ASP A 1 0.97 -4.93 -2.38
CA ASP A 1 0.31 -3.79 -3.04
C ASP A 1 0.96 -2.46 -2.63
N PRO A 2 1.23 -1.50 -3.57
CA PRO A 2 1.80 -0.20 -3.24
C PRO A 2 0.88 0.70 -2.40
N ASP A 3 -0.45 0.61 -2.54
CA ASP A 3 -1.38 1.40 -1.72
C ASP A 3 -1.39 0.90 -0.28
N ALA A 4 -1.51 -0.41 -0.07
CA ALA A 4 -1.38 -1.03 1.25
C ALA A 4 -0.06 -0.63 1.93
N MET A 5 1.07 -0.69 1.20
CA MET A 5 2.38 -0.34 1.72
C MET A 5 2.49 1.15 2.05
N GLY A 6 2.04 2.03 1.16
CA GLY A 6 2.03 3.47 1.40
C GLY A 6 1.18 3.86 2.61
N ALA A 7 -0.01 3.28 2.74
CA ALA A 7 -0.90 3.47 3.89
C ALA A 7 -0.24 3.00 5.20
N ALA A 8 0.38 1.80 5.20
CA ALA A 8 1.10 1.28 6.35
C ALA A 8 2.27 2.19 6.77
N VAL A 9 3.03 2.72 5.82
CA VAL A 9 4.13 3.68 6.08
C VAL A 9 3.60 4.98 6.72
N GLY A 10 2.47 5.51 6.24
CA GLY A 10 1.82 6.67 6.84
C GLY A 10 1.41 6.41 8.30
N LEU A 11 0.83 5.25 8.57
CA LEU A 11 0.42 4.84 9.93
C LEU A 11 1.62 4.52 10.83
N TYR A 12 2.69 3.97 10.30
CA TYR A 12 3.96 3.82 11.01
C TYR A 12 4.45 5.18 11.52
N ARG A 13 4.44 6.22 10.67
CA ARG A 13 4.77 7.59 11.09
C ARG A 13 3.85 8.10 12.18
N LEU A 14 2.55 7.83 12.07
CA LEU A 14 1.58 8.19 13.12
C LEU A 14 1.94 7.55 14.46
N GLY A 15 2.20 6.24 14.47
CA GLY A 15 2.60 5.51 15.68
C GLY A 15 3.83 6.12 16.35
N LEU A 16 4.89 6.39 15.58
CA LEU A 16 6.10 7.04 16.09
C LEU A 16 5.82 8.45 16.62
N SER A 17 4.96 9.24 15.97
CA SER A 17 4.61 10.59 16.42
C SER A 17 3.85 10.61 17.75
N LEU A 18 3.18 9.51 18.07
CA LEU A 18 2.50 9.28 19.35
C LEU A 18 3.38 8.61 20.41
N GLY A 19 4.69 8.50 20.15
CA GLY A 19 5.67 7.86 21.05
C GLY A 19 5.46 6.34 21.20
N ARG A 20 4.83 5.70 20.21
CA ARG A 20 4.59 4.25 20.20
C ARG A 20 5.59 3.56 19.28
N LYS A 21 6.01 2.34 19.66
CA LYS A 21 6.66 1.45 18.72
C LYS A 21 5.65 1.03 17.64
N ALA A 22 6.09 1.01 16.40
CA ALA A 22 5.27 0.59 15.28
C ALA A 22 6.06 -0.32 14.35
N HIS A 23 5.40 -1.30 13.76
CA HIS A 23 5.99 -2.24 12.82
C HIS A 23 5.02 -2.45 11.65
N ILE A 24 5.56 -2.78 10.49
CA ILE A 24 4.80 -3.17 9.30
C ILE A 24 5.05 -4.65 9.08
N VAL A 25 3.97 -5.45 9.11
CA VAL A 25 4.06 -6.89 8.89
C VAL A 25 4.10 -7.14 7.39
N MET A 26 5.15 -7.82 6.94
CA MET A 26 5.36 -8.14 5.53
C MET A 26 6.23 -9.39 5.40
N ASN A 27 5.76 -10.40 4.66
CA ASN A 27 6.50 -11.65 4.45
C ASN A 27 7.26 -11.66 3.14
N GLU A 28 6.66 -11.15 2.07
CA GLU A 28 7.25 -11.17 0.73
C GLU A 28 7.34 -9.76 0.15
N ILE A 29 8.50 -9.45 -0.44
CA ILE A 29 8.71 -8.19 -1.15
C ILE A 29 8.42 -8.43 -2.63
N THR A 30 7.20 -8.14 -3.04
CA THR A 30 6.80 -8.19 -4.45
C THR A 30 7.50 -7.11 -5.26
N ILE A 31 7.57 -7.29 -6.58
CA ILE A 31 8.22 -6.33 -7.50
C ILE A 31 7.61 -4.93 -7.35
N SER A 32 6.30 -4.84 -7.14
CA SER A 32 5.56 -3.57 -7.04
C SER A 32 5.89 -2.76 -5.79
N VAL A 33 6.15 -3.40 -4.64
CA VAL A 33 6.47 -2.71 -3.37
C VAL A 33 7.98 -2.58 -3.14
N ARG A 34 8.81 -3.35 -3.84
CA ARG A 34 10.27 -3.34 -3.70
C ARG A 34 10.88 -1.93 -3.75
N PRO A 35 10.49 -1.03 -4.66
CA PRO A 35 11.05 0.32 -4.71
C PRO A 35 10.81 1.12 -3.43
N ILE A 36 9.65 0.94 -2.78
CA ILE A 36 9.33 1.60 -1.50
C ILE A 36 10.22 1.03 -0.40
N VAL A 37 10.22 -0.30 -0.25
CA VAL A 37 10.99 -1.00 0.81
C VAL A 37 12.48 -0.69 0.69
N ASP A 38 13.04 -0.79 -0.52
CA ASP A 38 14.43 -0.47 -0.78
C ASP A 38 14.80 0.98 -0.43
N SER A 39 13.91 1.93 -0.75
CA SER A 39 14.11 3.34 -0.44
C SER A 39 14.15 3.60 1.06
N LEU A 40 13.22 3.02 1.81
CA LEU A 40 13.13 3.16 3.26
C LEU A 40 14.30 2.45 3.96
N SER A 41 14.56 1.18 3.63
CA SER A 41 15.62 0.38 4.28
C SER A 41 17.04 0.93 4.03
N LYS A 42 17.31 1.47 2.83
CA LYS A 42 18.63 2.02 2.48
C LYS A 42 18.90 3.40 3.06
N SER A 43 17.88 4.08 3.57
CA SER A 43 18.03 5.45 4.09
C SER A 43 18.81 5.53 5.40
N GLY A 44 18.81 4.47 6.20
CA GLY A 44 19.36 4.46 7.56
C GLY A 44 18.59 5.34 8.57
N GLU A 45 17.40 5.81 8.18
CA GLU A 45 16.58 6.72 9.01
C GLU A 45 15.49 6.00 9.80
N TYR A 46 15.32 4.72 9.60
CA TYR A 46 14.28 3.88 10.20
C TYR A 46 14.91 2.74 10.98
N ASP A 47 14.19 2.26 12.00
CA ASP A 47 14.62 1.11 12.79
C ASP A 47 14.72 -0.14 11.91
N GLU A 48 15.66 -1.03 12.22
CA GLU A 48 15.85 -2.29 11.49
C GLU A 48 14.61 -3.18 11.52
N ASP A 49 13.80 -3.04 12.59
CA ASP A 49 12.55 -3.76 12.80
C ASP A 49 11.29 -2.99 12.32
N MET A 50 11.46 -1.96 11.47
CA MET A 50 10.30 -1.33 10.79
C MET A 50 9.45 -2.35 10.04
N PHE A 51 10.11 -3.25 9.31
CA PHE A 51 9.49 -4.37 8.61
C PHE A 51 9.77 -5.67 9.35
N ILE A 52 8.73 -6.41 9.69
CA ILE A 52 8.82 -7.69 10.39
C ILE A 52 8.01 -8.76 9.68
N ASN A 53 8.43 -10.02 9.82
CA ASN A 53 7.69 -11.16 9.30
C ASN A 53 6.60 -11.63 10.28
N ASN A 54 5.79 -12.60 9.87
CA ASN A 54 4.72 -13.17 10.69
C ASN A 54 5.23 -13.75 12.02
N GLU A 55 6.35 -14.47 12.01
CA GLU A 55 6.91 -15.07 13.23
C GLU A 55 7.20 -13.99 14.27
N ARG A 56 7.92 -12.95 13.86
CA ARG A 56 8.25 -11.83 14.76
C ARG A 56 7.00 -11.06 15.19
N ALA A 57 6.04 -10.84 14.30
CA ALA A 57 4.78 -10.20 14.63
C ALA A 57 3.99 -10.99 15.68
N MET A 58 3.92 -12.32 15.53
CA MET A 58 3.25 -13.20 16.50
C MET A 58 3.95 -13.22 17.88
N GLU A 59 5.28 -13.07 17.92
CA GLU A 59 6.04 -13.00 19.17
C GLU A 59 5.75 -11.74 19.98
N ILE A 60 5.66 -10.58 19.30
CA ILE A 60 5.57 -9.27 19.96
C ILE A 60 4.15 -8.79 20.20
N THR A 61 3.16 -9.41 19.53
CA THR A 61 1.75 -9.00 19.64
C THR A 61 1.13 -9.54 20.92
N ASP A 62 0.51 -8.65 21.69
CA ASP A 62 -0.20 -8.94 22.94
C ASP A 62 -1.56 -8.22 23.00
N ASP A 63 -2.25 -8.34 24.13
CA ASP A 63 -3.57 -7.70 24.38
C ASP A 63 -3.52 -6.15 24.34
N ASN A 64 -2.34 -5.52 24.47
CA ASN A 64 -2.14 -4.06 24.41
C ASN A 64 -1.75 -3.57 23.02
N THR A 65 -1.58 -4.49 22.08
CA THR A 65 -1.21 -4.16 20.69
C THR A 65 -2.42 -3.65 19.92
N LEU A 66 -2.26 -2.51 19.24
CA LEU A 66 -3.20 -2.05 18.22
C LEU A 66 -2.81 -2.66 16.87
N LEU A 67 -3.65 -3.51 16.32
CA LEU A 67 -3.51 -4.05 14.98
C LEU A 67 -4.31 -3.20 14.00
N ILE A 68 -3.64 -2.62 13.01
CA ILE A 68 -4.31 -1.85 11.95
C ILE A 68 -4.17 -2.63 10.64
N VAL A 69 -5.31 -3.03 10.11
CA VAL A 69 -5.42 -3.67 8.79
C VAL A 69 -5.68 -2.59 7.76
N VAL A 70 -4.88 -2.55 6.71
CA VAL A 70 -4.97 -1.53 5.65
C VAL A 70 -5.22 -2.17 4.30
N ASP A 71 -6.06 -1.52 3.50
CA ASP A 71 -6.30 -1.83 2.09
C ASP A 71 -6.94 -3.19 1.83
N VAL A 72 -7.36 -3.86 2.87
CA VAL A 72 -8.15 -5.09 2.82
C VAL A 72 -9.15 -5.12 3.98
N ASN A 73 -10.28 -5.79 3.79
CA ASN A 73 -11.29 -5.97 4.83
C ASN A 73 -11.63 -7.44 5.10
N HIS A 74 -10.92 -8.38 4.46
CA HIS A 74 -11.04 -9.82 4.63
C HIS A 74 -9.84 -10.39 5.38
N ALA A 75 -10.08 -11.32 6.30
CA ALA A 75 -9.05 -11.95 7.11
C ALA A 75 -7.99 -12.70 6.26
N ASN A 76 -8.45 -13.47 5.29
CA ASN A 76 -7.58 -14.28 4.42
C ASN A 76 -6.76 -13.48 3.38
N TYR A 77 -6.97 -12.16 3.29
CA TYR A 77 -6.14 -11.28 2.46
C TYR A 77 -5.11 -10.50 3.28
N THR A 78 -5.11 -10.67 4.61
CA THR A 78 -4.08 -10.07 5.47
C THR A 78 -2.76 -10.84 5.38
N GLU A 79 -1.64 -10.17 5.61
CA GLU A 79 -0.31 -10.80 5.64
C GLU A 79 -0.20 -11.91 6.71
N CYS A 80 -0.95 -11.78 7.82
CA CYS A 80 -0.97 -12.73 8.92
C CYS A 80 -2.36 -12.76 9.56
N GLU A 81 -3.18 -13.72 9.18
CA GLU A 81 -4.55 -13.87 9.69
C GLU A 81 -4.57 -14.15 11.19
N GLU A 82 -3.59 -14.88 11.70
CA GLU A 82 -3.49 -15.28 13.10
C GLU A 82 -3.39 -14.07 14.06
N LEU A 83 -2.84 -12.95 13.60
CA LEU A 83 -2.76 -11.72 14.39
C LEU A 83 -4.13 -11.18 14.80
N LEU A 84 -5.16 -11.40 13.98
CA LEU A 84 -6.54 -10.99 14.28
C LEU A 84 -7.10 -11.64 15.54
N CYS A 85 -6.53 -12.79 15.95
CA CYS A 85 -6.90 -13.50 17.17
C CYS A 85 -5.97 -13.21 18.34
N ARG A 86 -4.85 -12.50 18.12
CA ARG A 86 -3.83 -12.22 19.17
C ARG A 86 -4.08 -10.93 19.92
N THR A 87 -4.82 -10.00 19.35
CA THR A 87 -5.15 -8.72 19.99
C THR A 87 -6.65 -8.48 19.98
N LYS A 88 -7.12 -7.71 20.97
CA LYS A 88 -8.53 -7.29 21.09
C LYS A 88 -8.80 -5.98 20.36
N THR A 89 -7.77 -5.27 19.93
CA THR A 89 -7.88 -3.93 19.37
C THR A 89 -7.50 -3.94 17.89
N VAL A 90 -8.49 -4.22 17.04
CA VAL A 90 -8.32 -4.27 15.58
C VAL A 90 -9.02 -3.07 14.95
N VAL A 91 -8.30 -2.35 14.09
CA VAL A 91 -8.80 -1.24 13.26
C VAL A 91 -8.67 -1.65 11.80
N ILE A 92 -9.66 -1.30 10.98
CA ILE A 92 -9.66 -1.54 9.53
C ILE A 92 -9.75 -0.19 8.81
N LEU A 93 -8.83 0.08 7.90
CA LEU A 93 -8.84 1.22 7.00
C LEU A 93 -8.76 0.69 5.57
N ASP A 94 -9.82 0.88 4.78
CA ASP A 94 -9.91 0.27 3.46
C ASP A 94 -10.83 1.08 2.54
N HIS A 95 -10.56 1.06 1.25
CA HIS A 95 -11.39 1.71 0.24
C HIS A 95 -12.12 0.71 -0.68
N HIS A 96 -11.98 -0.58 -0.43
CA HIS A 96 -12.68 -1.60 -1.18
C HIS A 96 -14.14 -1.75 -0.73
N ARG A 97 -14.97 -2.33 -1.59
CA ARG A 97 -16.37 -2.59 -1.24
C ARG A 97 -16.48 -3.59 -0.12
N LYS A 98 -17.42 -3.33 0.79
CA LYS A 98 -17.74 -4.26 1.88
C LYS A 98 -18.33 -5.55 1.31
N SER A 99 -17.89 -6.68 1.85
CA SER A 99 -18.42 -8.00 1.54
C SER A 99 -19.02 -8.68 2.78
N LYS A 100 -19.61 -9.87 2.59
CA LYS A 100 -20.21 -10.63 3.70
C LYS A 100 -19.17 -11.22 4.67
N ASP A 101 -17.94 -11.44 4.18
CA ASP A 101 -16.88 -12.15 4.91
C ASP A 101 -15.80 -11.20 5.47
N MET A 102 -16.23 -10.02 5.87
CA MET A 102 -15.35 -9.03 6.51
C MET A 102 -14.80 -9.51 7.85
N ILE A 103 -13.63 -8.99 8.23
CA ILE A 103 -13.04 -9.15 9.57
C ILE A 103 -14.09 -8.76 10.62
N LYS A 104 -14.33 -9.67 11.57
CA LYS A 104 -15.40 -9.54 12.58
C LYS A 104 -14.95 -8.72 13.79
N ASN A 105 -15.86 -7.91 14.31
CA ASN A 105 -15.71 -7.17 15.56
C ASN A 105 -14.47 -6.25 15.65
N PRO A 106 -14.11 -5.48 14.60
CA PRO A 106 -13.08 -4.46 14.76
C PRO A 106 -13.60 -3.38 15.73
N VAL A 107 -12.70 -2.75 16.49
CA VAL A 107 -13.05 -1.60 17.35
C VAL A 107 -13.35 -0.36 16.50
N LEU A 108 -12.78 -0.29 15.31
CA LEU A 108 -13.07 0.72 14.29
C LEU A 108 -12.97 0.08 12.90
N SER A 109 -13.98 0.33 12.07
CA SER A 109 -13.97 -0.04 10.65
C SER A 109 -14.26 1.21 9.83
N TYR A 110 -13.23 1.80 9.27
CA TYR A 110 -13.31 2.92 8.34
C TYR A 110 -13.11 2.41 6.91
N VAL A 111 -14.21 1.98 6.31
CA VAL A 111 -14.24 1.44 4.95
C VAL A 111 -15.05 2.40 4.08
N GLU A 112 -14.36 3.07 3.15
CA GLU A 112 -14.88 4.16 2.34
C GLU A 112 -14.67 3.90 0.83
N PRO A 113 -15.62 3.25 0.14
CA PRO A 113 -15.47 2.87 -1.27
C PRO A 113 -15.39 4.04 -2.27
N TYR A 114 -15.67 5.25 -1.81
CA TYR A 114 -15.55 6.45 -2.64
C TYR A 114 -14.19 7.14 -2.53
N ALA A 115 -13.34 6.73 -1.60
CA ALA A 115 -11.95 7.14 -1.57
C ALA A 115 -11.18 6.56 -2.76
N SER A 116 -10.22 7.29 -3.28
CA SER A 116 -9.41 6.84 -4.41
C SER A 116 -8.46 5.71 -4.03
N SER A 117 -8.02 5.69 -2.78
CA SER A 117 -7.03 4.76 -2.25
C SER A 117 -7.05 4.77 -0.72
N THR A 118 -6.48 3.75 -0.09
CA THR A 118 -6.27 3.73 1.37
C THR A 118 -5.24 4.77 1.79
N CYS A 119 -4.26 5.11 0.94
CA CYS A 119 -3.34 6.22 1.16
C CYS A 119 -4.06 7.57 1.30
N GLU A 120 -5.15 7.80 0.56
CA GLU A 120 -6.00 9.00 0.71
C GLU A 120 -6.61 9.05 2.11
N LEU A 121 -7.20 7.96 2.60
CA LEU A 121 -7.78 7.87 3.94
C LEU A 121 -6.75 8.12 5.04
N VAL A 122 -5.58 7.49 4.94
CA VAL A 122 -4.50 7.66 5.92
C VAL A 122 -3.98 9.10 5.90
N ALA A 123 -3.80 9.71 4.73
CA ALA A 123 -3.36 11.10 4.63
C ALA A 123 -4.35 12.08 5.27
N GLU A 124 -5.64 11.83 5.16
CA GLU A 124 -6.66 12.61 5.88
C GLU A 124 -6.52 12.44 7.40
N ILE A 125 -6.40 11.20 7.88
CA ILE A 125 -6.19 10.94 9.31
C ILE A 125 -4.97 11.72 9.83
N LEU A 126 -3.84 11.68 9.11
CA LEU A 126 -2.60 12.39 9.48
C LEU A 126 -2.79 13.91 9.58
N GLN A 127 -3.70 14.49 8.81
CA GLN A 127 -3.99 15.93 8.85
C GLN A 127 -4.89 16.34 10.02
N TYR A 128 -5.77 15.43 10.48
CA TYR A 128 -6.78 15.74 11.49
C TYR A 128 -6.40 15.29 12.91
N VAL A 129 -5.41 14.41 13.08
CA VAL A 129 -4.94 14.01 14.42
C VAL A 129 -4.24 15.19 15.12
N ASP A 130 -4.44 15.32 16.42
CA ASP A 130 -3.91 16.42 17.23
C ASP A 130 -2.37 16.49 17.19
N SER A 131 -1.68 15.35 17.11
CA SER A 131 -0.22 15.26 17.03
C SER A 131 0.37 15.85 15.75
N LYS A 132 -0.47 16.05 14.70
CA LYS A 132 -0.07 16.56 13.38
C LYS A 132 1.28 15.99 12.91
N PRO A 133 1.38 14.67 12.72
CA PRO A 133 2.63 14.02 12.37
C PRO A 133 3.18 14.57 11.06
N LYS A 134 4.47 14.94 11.07
CA LYS A 134 5.15 15.41 9.88
C LYS A 134 5.75 14.20 9.16
N LEU A 135 5.28 13.91 7.97
CA LEU A 135 5.86 12.88 7.11
C LEU A 135 7.30 13.27 6.69
N LYS A 136 8.17 12.29 6.64
CA LYS A 136 9.44 12.42 5.93
C LYS A 136 9.23 12.33 4.42
N PRO A 137 10.12 12.90 3.58
CA PRO A 137 9.97 12.87 2.12
C PRO A 137 9.80 11.46 1.55
N MET A 138 10.49 10.46 2.10
CA MET A 138 10.38 9.07 1.64
C MET A 138 9.01 8.45 1.95
N GLU A 139 8.44 8.77 3.11
CA GLU A 139 7.09 8.33 3.49
C GLU A 139 6.03 9.00 2.61
N ALA A 140 6.19 10.29 2.35
CA ALA A 140 5.34 11.02 1.43
C ALA A 140 5.42 10.46 0.00
N ASN A 141 6.62 10.03 -0.45
CA ASN A 141 6.80 9.36 -1.74
C ASN A 141 6.08 8.01 -1.78
N ALA A 142 6.20 7.20 -0.71
CA ALA A 142 5.54 5.90 -0.62
C ALA A 142 4.01 6.02 -0.71
N MET A 143 3.42 6.93 0.08
CA MET A 143 1.98 7.20 0.04
C MET A 143 1.53 7.76 -1.32
N TYR A 144 2.31 8.68 -1.90
CA TYR A 144 2.00 9.24 -3.22
C TYR A 144 2.06 8.16 -4.31
N PHE A 145 3.03 7.25 -4.23
CA PHE A 145 3.15 6.14 -5.17
C PHE A 145 1.96 5.17 -5.08
N GLY A 146 1.54 4.79 -3.86
CA GLY A 146 0.34 3.97 -3.64
C GLY A 146 -0.89 4.61 -4.29
N MET A 147 -1.15 5.88 -4.00
CA MET A 147 -2.27 6.61 -4.58
C MET A 147 -2.19 6.69 -6.12
N LEU A 148 -0.99 6.86 -6.70
CA LEU A 148 -0.81 6.88 -8.17
C LEU A 148 -1.16 5.54 -8.81
N VAL A 149 -0.77 4.43 -8.19
CA VAL A 149 -1.06 3.08 -8.72
C VAL A 149 -2.57 2.86 -8.75
N ASP A 150 -3.26 3.09 -7.64
CA ASP A 150 -4.70 2.86 -7.51
C ASP A 150 -5.56 3.74 -8.41
N THR A 151 -5.11 4.97 -8.63
CA THR A 151 -5.80 5.92 -9.49
C THR A 151 -5.39 5.82 -10.96
N ASN A 152 -4.52 4.88 -11.32
CA ASN A 152 -3.92 4.83 -12.65
C ASN A 152 -3.42 6.21 -13.10
N ASN A 153 -2.50 6.80 -12.34
CA ASN A 153 -1.95 8.15 -12.56
C ASN A 153 -3.04 9.26 -12.60
N PHE A 154 -3.97 9.22 -11.65
CA PHE A 154 -5.10 10.16 -11.54
C PHE A 154 -6.11 10.09 -12.69
N VAL A 155 -6.16 9.00 -13.42
CA VAL A 155 -7.16 8.80 -14.49
C VAL A 155 -8.47 8.23 -13.91
N ASN A 156 -8.37 7.32 -12.93
CA ASN A 156 -9.50 6.59 -12.38
C ASN A 156 -9.80 6.98 -10.94
N LYS A 157 -11.07 6.91 -10.53
CA LYS A 157 -11.54 7.09 -9.14
C LYS A 157 -11.05 8.37 -8.45
N THR A 158 -10.69 9.42 -9.17
CA THR A 158 -10.18 10.65 -8.60
C THR A 158 -11.28 11.64 -8.26
N GLY A 159 -11.18 12.26 -7.11
CA GLY A 159 -12.04 13.34 -6.65
C GLY A 159 -11.22 14.52 -6.12
N VAL A 160 -11.92 15.53 -5.59
CA VAL A 160 -11.26 16.69 -4.96
C VAL A 160 -10.34 16.25 -3.82
N ARG A 161 -10.80 15.32 -2.98
CA ARG A 161 -10.02 14.74 -1.86
C ARG A 161 -8.71 14.14 -2.31
N THR A 162 -8.69 13.46 -3.47
CA THR A 162 -7.49 12.85 -4.05
C THR A 162 -6.43 13.94 -4.37
N PHE A 163 -6.84 15.05 -4.97
CA PHE A 163 -5.93 16.15 -5.28
C PHE A 163 -5.49 16.92 -4.04
N GLU A 164 -6.36 17.07 -3.04
CA GLU A 164 -6.00 17.65 -1.73
C GLU A 164 -4.96 16.78 -1.02
N THR A 165 -5.13 15.46 -1.05
CA THR A 165 -4.15 14.49 -0.56
C THR A 165 -2.83 14.59 -1.32
N ALA A 166 -2.87 14.66 -2.65
CA ALA A 166 -1.66 14.85 -3.46
C ALA A 166 -0.92 16.15 -3.09
N ALA A 167 -1.66 17.24 -2.87
CA ALA A 167 -1.10 18.52 -2.43
C ALA A 167 -0.52 18.42 -1.01
N TYR A 168 -1.17 17.70 -0.09
CA TYR A 168 -0.66 17.45 1.26
C TYR A 168 0.66 16.68 1.22
N LEU A 169 0.71 15.57 0.47
CA LEU A 169 1.92 14.76 0.32
C LEU A 169 3.04 15.57 -0.33
N LYS A 170 2.72 16.41 -1.32
CA LYS A 170 3.69 17.32 -1.95
C LYS A 170 4.25 18.34 -0.95
N ARG A 171 3.42 18.92 -0.07
CA ARG A 171 3.87 19.81 1.02
C ARG A 171 4.78 19.08 2.02
N ASN A 172 4.61 17.79 2.22
CA ASN A 172 5.47 16.95 3.06
C ASN A 172 6.72 16.43 2.33
N GLY A 173 7.01 16.91 1.13
CA GLY A 173 8.25 16.66 0.41
C GLY A 173 8.19 15.52 -0.60
N ALA A 174 6.99 15.05 -1.00
CA ALA A 174 6.89 14.10 -2.09
C ALA A 174 7.55 14.64 -3.37
N ASP A 175 8.46 13.85 -3.95
CA ASP A 175 9.16 14.15 -5.20
C ASP A 175 8.61 13.28 -6.33
N LEU A 176 7.87 13.90 -7.23
CA LEU A 176 7.26 13.22 -8.37
C LEU A 176 8.29 12.54 -9.29
N THR A 177 9.52 13.05 -9.33
CA THR A 177 10.59 12.42 -10.11
C THR A 177 11.00 11.08 -9.49
N MET A 178 11.10 11.04 -8.16
CA MET A 178 11.39 9.81 -7.42
C MET A 178 10.21 8.84 -7.52
N VAL A 179 8.99 9.30 -7.34
CA VAL A 179 7.77 8.49 -7.48
C VAL A 179 7.69 7.87 -8.88
N ARG A 180 7.97 8.65 -9.94
CA ARG A 180 8.05 8.11 -11.30
C ARG A 180 9.15 7.07 -11.50
N LYS A 181 10.27 7.20 -10.79
CA LYS A 181 11.32 6.17 -10.82
C LYS A 181 10.86 4.87 -10.16
N MET A 182 10.06 4.96 -9.09
CA MET A 182 9.45 3.79 -8.43
C MET A 182 8.49 3.03 -9.35
N SER A 183 7.79 3.75 -10.23
CA SER A 183 6.85 3.18 -11.22
C SER A 183 7.54 2.58 -12.46
N ARG A 184 8.86 2.66 -12.57
CA ARG A 184 9.54 2.18 -13.78
C ARG A 184 9.63 0.67 -13.78
N GLU A 185 9.10 0.09 -14.83
CA GLU A 185 9.30 -1.33 -15.15
C GLU A 185 10.77 -1.61 -15.50
N SER A 186 11.22 -2.83 -15.23
CA SER A 186 12.52 -3.28 -15.71
C SER A 186 12.52 -3.35 -17.24
N MET A 187 13.70 -3.23 -17.87
CA MET A 187 13.81 -3.41 -19.33
C MET A 187 13.32 -4.79 -19.78
N ASP A 188 13.48 -5.80 -18.93
CA ASP A 188 13.03 -7.15 -19.27
C ASP A 188 11.50 -7.27 -19.21
N THR A 189 10.87 -6.71 -18.18
CA THR A 189 9.40 -6.62 -18.11
C THR A 189 8.85 -5.82 -19.29
N TYR A 190 9.48 -4.70 -19.63
CA TYR A 190 9.08 -3.89 -20.78
C TYR A 190 9.19 -4.66 -22.11
N ARG A 191 10.26 -5.44 -22.31
CA ARG A 191 10.44 -6.29 -23.50
C ARG A 191 9.38 -7.38 -23.58
N ILE A 192 9.08 -8.03 -22.45
CA ILE A 192 8.03 -9.06 -22.36
C ILE A 192 6.68 -8.47 -22.75
N ARG A 193 6.32 -7.34 -22.15
CA ARG A 193 5.08 -6.62 -22.44
C ARG A 193 4.99 -6.19 -23.91
N SER A 194 6.06 -5.63 -24.46
CA SER A 194 6.11 -5.24 -25.88
C SER A 194 5.92 -6.44 -26.80
N LYS A 195 6.50 -7.59 -26.44
CA LYS A 195 6.31 -8.84 -27.16
C LYS A 195 4.86 -9.33 -27.06
N ALA A 196 4.27 -9.29 -25.87
CA ALA A 196 2.86 -9.64 -25.67
C ALA A 196 1.93 -8.80 -26.55
N ILE A 197 2.13 -7.49 -26.53
CA ILE A 197 1.32 -6.55 -27.34
C ILE A 197 1.49 -6.81 -28.84
N SER A 198 2.74 -7.00 -29.30
CA SER A 198 3.03 -7.22 -30.72
C SER A 198 2.50 -8.53 -31.29
N GLN A 199 2.23 -9.51 -30.42
CA GLN A 199 1.72 -10.84 -30.78
C GLN A 199 0.23 -11.01 -30.45
N ALA A 200 -0.44 -9.96 -29.99
CA ALA A 200 -1.84 -10.04 -29.57
C ALA A 200 -2.76 -10.09 -30.81
N ASP A 201 -3.65 -11.07 -30.83
CA ASP A 201 -4.75 -11.15 -31.77
C ASP A 201 -5.93 -10.34 -31.27
N ILE A 202 -6.47 -9.46 -32.11
CA ILE A 202 -7.66 -8.68 -31.78
C ILE A 202 -8.91 -9.43 -32.25
N LEU A 203 -9.78 -9.77 -31.32
CA LEU A 203 -11.04 -10.44 -31.60
C LEU A 203 -12.21 -9.49 -31.30
N TYR A 204 -13.15 -9.42 -32.28
CA TYR A 204 -14.37 -8.62 -32.16
C TYR A 204 -14.13 -7.13 -31.82
N ASP A 205 -12.99 -6.59 -32.20
CA ASP A 205 -12.56 -5.20 -31.93
C ASP A 205 -12.49 -4.81 -30.43
N HIS A 206 -12.70 -5.78 -29.52
CA HIS A 206 -12.79 -5.52 -28.08
C HIS A 206 -11.88 -6.40 -27.21
N PHE A 207 -11.39 -7.50 -27.74
CA PHE A 207 -10.57 -8.44 -26.98
C PHE A 207 -9.20 -8.58 -27.62
N ALA A 208 -8.14 -8.38 -26.83
CA ALA A 208 -6.77 -8.69 -27.23
C ALA A 208 -6.34 -9.97 -26.51
N ILE A 209 -5.96 -11.01 -27.25
CA ILE A 209 -5.52 -12.29 -26.72
C ILE A 209 -4.09 -12.54 -27.18
N THR A 210 -3.20 -12.86 -26.23
CA THR A 210 -1.83 -13.26 -26.53
C THR A 210 -1.43 -14.47 -25.68
N THR A 211 -0.51 -15.27 -26.19
CA THR A 211 0.08 -16.39 -25.49
C THR A 211 1.59 -16.20 -25.38
N LEU A 212 2.09 -16.13 -24.15
CA LEU A 212 3.53 -16.04 -23.88
C LEU A 212 4.02 -17.39 -23.35
N VAL A 213 4.90 -18.06 -24.11
CA VAL A 213 5.44 -19.38 -23.73
C VAL A 213 6.91 -19.22 -23.33
N GLY A 214 7.30 -19.88 -22.22
CA GLY A 214 8.71 -19.97 -21.80
C GLY A 214 9.29 -18.68 -21.20
N ILE A 215 8.44 -17.76 -20.77
CA ILE A 215 8.85 -16.55 -20.06
C ILE A 215 8.46 -16.76 -18.59
N GLY A 216 9.46 -16.88 -17.72
CA GLY A 216 9.27 -16.94 -16.27
C GLY A 216 8.73 -15.59 -15.77
N VAL A 217 7.43 -15.39 -15.87
CA VAL A 217 6.75 -14.23 -15.29
C VAL A 217 6.00 -14.74 -14.07
N ASP A 218 6.45 -14.33 -12.89
CA ASP A 218 5.87 -14.74 -11.61
C ASP A 218 4.52 -14.04 -11.32
N SER A 219 4.06 -13.14 -12.19
CA SER A 219 2.82 -12.39 -11.98
C SER A 219 2.08 -12.13 -13.29
N PRO A 220 0.74 -12.26 -13.30
CA PRO A 220 -0.11 -11.87 -14.45
C PRO A 220 -0.23 -10.35 -14.66
N THR A 221 0.42 -9.53 -13.85
CA THR A 221 0.46 -8.08 -13.99
C THR A 221 1.48 -7.67 -15.08
N VAL A 222 1.11 -7.94 -16.32
CA VAL A 222 1.80 -7.41 -17.50
C VAL A 222 0.89 -6.40 -18.20
#